data_2efbbf4beb9d5aa3120e1b9c80485982
#
_entry.id   2efbbf4beb9d5aa3120e1b9c80485982
#
_cell.length_a   1.000
_cell.length_b   1.000
_cell.length_c   1.000
_cell.angle_alpha   90.00
_cell.angle_beta   90.00
_cell.angle_gamma   90.00
#
_symmetry.space_group_name_H-M   'P 1'
#
loop_
_entity.id
_entity.type
_entity.pdbx_description
1 polymer ?
#
loop_
_entity_poly.entity_id
_entity_poly.type
_entity_poly.pdbx_seq_one_letter_code
_entity_poly.pdbx_strand_id
1 'polypeptide(L)'
;MKASELRDHVVAALEDLKGVNIVTLDVAALTPMTDYMVLVTGTSNRHVKALVDTANESSKALGMQPLGIEGRESYDWVLVDLADVIVHVMNEEARNCLLYTSDAADE
;
A
#
# COMPACT_ATOMS: atom_id res chain seq x y z
N MET A 1 18.18 -2.73 -7.72
CA MET A 1 17.43 -1.63 -7.09
C MET A 1 17.22 -1.90 -5.62
N LYS A 2 17.38 -0.90 -4.78
CA LYS A 2 17.17 -1.06 -3.34
C LYS A 2 15.68 -0.98 -3.01
N ALA A 3 15.27 -1.69 -1.96
CA ALA A 3 13.90 -1.65 -1.49
C ALA A 3 13.46 -0.22 -1.13
N SER A 4 14.36 0.58 -0.55
CA SER A 4 14.06 1.96 -0.20
C SER A 4 13.78 2.84 -1.44
N GLU A 5 14.43 2.55 -2.56
CA GLU A 5 14.17 3.28 -3.80
C GLU A 5 12.80 2.94 -4.36
N LEU A 6 12.44 1.67 -4.33
CA LEU A 6 11.10 1.24 -4.76
C LEU A 6 10.04 1.87 -3.87
N ARG A 7 10.24 1.83 -2.55
CA ARG A 7 9.33 2.47 -1.58
C ARG A 7 9.12 3.93 -1.92
N ASP A 8 10.21 4.67 -2.09
CA ASP A 8 10.13 6.12 -2.33
C ASP A 8 9.44 6.44 -3.65
N HIS A 9 9.71 5.65 -4.67
CA HIS A 9 9.09 5.83 -5.98
C HIS A 9 7.58 5.57 -5.92
N VAL A 10 7.18 4.52 -5.23
CA VAL A 10 5.75 4.18 -5.07
C VAL A 10 5.04 5.25 -4.23
N VAL A 11 5.65 5.69 -3.13
CA VAL A 11 5.06 6.73 -2.28
C VAL A 11 4.87 8.01 -3.06
N ALA A 12 5.86 8.42 -3.86
CA ALA A 12 5.73 9.62 -4.68
C ALA A 12 4.57 9.51 -5.67
N ALA A 13 4.39 8.34 -6.28
CA ALA A 13 3.28 8.11 -7.21
C ALA A 13 1.93 8.17 -6.49
N LEU A 14 1.84 7.64 -5.27
CA LEU A 14 0.61 7.69 -4.48
C LEU A 14 0.30 9.14 -4.06
N GLU A 15 1.31 9.92 -3.74
CA GLU A 15 1.13 11.33 -3.41
C GLU A 15 0.61 12.12 -4.60
N ASP A 16 1.09 11.82 -5.81
CA ASP A 16 0.63 12.46 -7.03
C ASP A 16 -0.87 12.27 -7.26
N LEU A 17 -1.42 11.15 -6.82
CA LEU A 17 -2.86 10.89 -6.90
C LEU A 17 -3.59 11.27 -5.61
N LYS A 18 -2.95 12.05 -4.77
CA LYS A 18 -3.54 12.60 -3.54
C LYS A 18 -3.96 11.50 -2.56
N GLY A 19 -3.15 10.45 -2.46
CA GLY A 19 -3.35 9.44 -1.43
C GLY A 19 -3.36 10.07 -0.05
N VAL A 20 -4.29 9.64 0.81
CA VAL A 20 -4.50 10.23 2.13
C VAL A 20 -3.80 9.38 3.19
N ASN A 21 -3.23 10.04 4.20
CA ASN A 21 -2.60 9.37 5.35
C ASN A 21 -1.61 8.28 4.92
N ILE A 22 -0.67 8.65 4.06
CA ILE A 22 0.36 7.71 3.62
C ILE A 22 1.34 7.46 4.76
N VAL A 23 1.46 6.19 5.17
CA VAL A 23 2.35 5.78 6.24
C VAL A 23 3.30 4.72 5.69
N THR A 24 4.58 4.87 5.95
CA THR A 24 5.60 3.91 5.56
C THR A 24 6.17 3.27 6.81
N LEU A 25 6.18 1.94 6.86
CA LEU A 25 6.69 1.17 7.98
C LEU A 25 7.87 0.33 7.52
N ASP A 26 8.97 0.40 8.27
CA ASP A 26 10.12 -0.48 8.06
C ASP A 26 9.85 -1.77 8.84
N VAL A 27 9.61 -2.87 8.13
CA VAL A 27 9.26 -4.13 8.74
C VAL A 27 10.29 -5.23 8.49
N ALA A 28 11.46 -4.88 7.95
CA ALA A 28 12.49 -5.85 7.62
C ALA A 28 12.91 -6.68 8.83
N ALA A 29 12.96 -6.08 10.00
CA ALA A 29 13.33 -6.78 11.23
C ALA A 29 12.19 -7.64 11.81
N LEU A 30 10.95 -7.43 11.34
CA LEU A 30 9.78 -8.12 11.86
C LEU A 30 9.35 -9.30 10.99
N THR A 31 9.69 -9.28 9.72
CA THR A 31 9.29 -10.33 8.78
C THR A 31 10.32 -10.48 7.68
N PRO A 32 10.61 -11.72 7.24
CA PRO A 32 11.49 -11.94 6.09
C PRO A 32 10.77 -11.75 4.75
N MET A 33 9.45 -11.53 4.76
CA MET A 33 8.65 -11.49 3.53
C MET A 33 8.77 -10.18 2.76
N THR A 34 9.00 -9.08 3.46
CA THR A 34 9.09 -7.77 2.83
C THR A 34 9.93 -6.83 3.71
N ASP A 35 10.50 -5.81 3.10
CA ASP A 35 11.29 -4.82 3.85
C ASP A 35 10.45 -3.65 4.32
N TYR A 36 9.45 -3.24 3.52
CA TYR A 36 8.64 -2.08 3.83
C TYR A 36 7.16 -2.36 3.60
N MET A 37 6.34 -1.72 4.41
CA MET A 37 4.90 -1.74 4.23
C MET A 37 4.42 -0.30 4.08
N VAL A 38 3.61 -0.03 3.07
CA VAL A 38 3.06 1.30 2.81
C VAL A 38 1.56 1.23 2.97
N LEU A 39 1.00 2.12 3.79
CA LEU A 39 -0.44 2.23 4.00
C LEU A 39 -0.91 3.54 3.40
N VAL A 40 -1.98 3.50 2.61
CA VAL A 40 -2.54 4.70 2.01
C VAL A 40 -4.06 4.58 1.97
N THR A 41 -4.74 5.70 2.15
CA THR A 41 -6.20 5.76 2.15
C THR A 41 -6.69 6.47 0.91
N GLY A 42 -7.71 5.92 0.27
CA GLY A 42 -8.44 6.57 -0.81
C GLY A 42 -9.76 7.13 -0.29
N THR A 43 -10.22 8.24 -0.88
CA THR A 43 -11.44 8.92 -0.44
C THR A 43 -12.72 8.23 -0.95
N SER A 44 -12.56 7.33 -1.91
CA SER A 44 -13.67 6.54 -2.47
C SER A 44 -13.09 5.26 -3.03
N ASN A 45 -13.96 4.29 -3.36
CA ASN A 45 -13.49 3.04 -3.96
C ASN A 45 -12.88 3.29 -5.35
N ARG A 46 -13.35 4.29 -6.07
CA ARG A 46 -12.75 4.68 -7.34
C ARG A 46 -11.33 5.23 -7.11
N HIS A 47 -11.14 6.01 -6.06
CA HIS A 47 -9.82 6.53 -5.70
C HIS A 47 -8.88 5.40 -5.29
N VAL A 48 -9.39 4.43 -4.52
CA VAL A 48 -8.62 3.24 -4.15
C VAL A 48 -8.14 2.52 -5.41
N LYS A 49 -9.03 2.33 -6.39
CA LYS A 49 -8.64 1.67 -7.65
C LYS A 49 -7.55 2.45 -8.37
N ALA A 50 -7.66 3.77 -8.43
CA ALA A 50 -6.65 4.61 -9.08
C ALA A 50 -5.30 4.51 -8.37
N LEU A 51 -5.31 4.47 -7.04
CA LEU A 51 -4.09 4.32 -6.25
C LEU A 51 -3.45 2.94 -6.48
N VAL A 52 -4.26 1.89 -6.56
CA VAL A 52 -3.77 0.55 -6.86
C VAL A 52 -3.11 0.52 -8.24
N ASP A 53 -3.78 1.08 -9.24
CA ASP A 53 -3.25 1.09 -10.60
C ASP A 53 -1.93 1.87 -10.67
N THR A 54 -1.84 3.00 -9.97
CA THR A 54 -0.62 3.81 -9.99
C THR A 54 0.53 3.10 -9.27
N ALA A 55 0.26 2.38 -8.18
CA ALA A 55 1.28 1.59 -7.50
C ALA A 55 1.81 0.49 -8.41
N ASN A 56 0.90 -0.20 -9.09
CA ASN A 56 1.24 -1.26 -10.02
C ASN A 56 2.11 -0.74 -11.18
N GLU A 57 1.70 0.37 -11.80
CA GLU A 57 2.44 0.95 -12.92
C GLU A 57 3.77 1.55 -12.50
N SER A 58 3.82 2.13 -11.31
CA SER A 58 5.03 2.68 -10.75
C SER A 58 6.11 1.60 -10.61
N SER A 59 5.74 0.42 -10.13
CA SER A 59 6.69 -0.69 -10.01
C SER A 59 7.14 -1.21 -11.38
N LYS A 60 6.23 -1.28 -12.34
CA LYS A 60 6.56 -1.73 -13.70
C LYS A 60 7.52 -0.76 -14.38
N ALA A 61 7.37 0.54 -14.12
CA ALA A 61 8.27 1.55 -14.68
C ALA A 61 9.71 1.35 -14.22
N LEU A 62 9.91 0.72 -13.07
CA LEU A 62 11.23 0.38 -12.54
C LEU A 62 11.67 -1.04 -12.90
N GLY A 63 10.92 -1.72 -13.77
CA GLY A 63 11.23 -3.07 -14.19
C GLY A 63 10.82 -4.15 -13.19
N MET A 64 9.98 -3.81 -12.22
CA MET A 64 9.51 -4.74 -11.19
C MET A 64 8.09 -5.18 -11.50
N GLN A 65 7.88 -6.49 -11.66
CA GLN A 65 6.55 -7.04 -11.82
C GLN A 65 5.93 -7.28 -10.45
N PRO A 66 4.70 -6.80 -10.19
CA PRO A 66 4.02 -7.15 -8.95
C PRO A 66 3.85 -8.65 -8.84
N LEU A 67 4.04 -9.19 -7.64
CA LEU A 67 3.84 -10.62 -7.38
C LEU A 67 2.36 -10.97 -7.33
N GLY A 68 1.52 -10.03 -6.92
CA GLY A 68 0.08 -10.24 -6.89
C GLY A 68 -0.65 -9.01 -6.39
N ILE A 69 -1.93 -8.96 -6.70
CA ILE A 69 -2.84 -7.91 -6.23
C ILE A 69 -4.08 -8.61 -5.71
N GLU A 70 -4.41 -8.39 -4.44
CA GLU A 70 -5.56 -9.01 -3.79
C GLU A 70 -6.56 -7.96 -3.35
N GLY A 71 -7.86 -8.28 -3.37
CA GLY A 71 -8.92 -7.40 -2.90
C GLY A 71 -9.55 -6.54 -3.98
N ARG A 72 -9.28 -6.82 -5.26
CA ARG A 72 -9.80 -6.03 -6.38
C ARG A 72 -11.29 -6.19 -6.61
N GLU A 73 -11.92 -7.15 -5.93
CA GLU A 73 -13.35 -7.39 -6.10
C GLU A 73 -14.20 -6.22 -5.59
N SER A 74 -13.80 -5.64 -4.46
CA SER A 74 -14.58 -4.56 -3.83
C SER A 74 -13.86 -3.23 -3.78
N TYR A 75 -12.52 -3.23 -3.89
CA TYR A 75 -11.69 -2.03 -3.73
C TYR A 75 -11.87 -1.33 -2.38
N ASP A 76 -12.27 -2.08 -1.35
CA ASP A 76 -12.31 -1.57 0.02
C ASP A 76 -10.93 -1.59 0.66
N TRP A 77 -10.21 -2.68 0.44
CA TRP A 77 -8.88 -2.89 0.97
C TRP A 77 -8.13 -3.78 -0.02
N VAL A 78 -7.18 -3.19 -0.72
CA VAL A 78 -6.41 -3.89 -1.75
C VAL A 78 -4.95 -3.97 -1.30
N LEU A 79 -4.38 -5.16 -1.47
CA LEU A 79 -2.97 -5.40 -1.16
C LEU A 79 -2.21 -5.55 -2.48
N VAL A 80 -1.19 -4.73 -2.68
CA VAL A 80 -0.32 -4.81 -3.86
C VAL A 80 1.04 -5.33 -3.39
N ASP A 81 1.37 -6.56 -3.76
CA ASP A 81 2.61 -7.22 -3.35
C ASP A 81 3.71 -6.95 -4.38
N LEU A 82 4.67 -6.14 -4.01
CA LEU A 82 5.81 -5.79 -4.86
C LEU A 82 7.10 -6.47 -4.38
N ALA A 83 6.98 -7.54 -3.60
CA ALA A 83 8.07 -8.30 -2.99
C ALA A 83 8.73 -7.53 -1.84
N ASP A 84 9.62 -6.58 -2.15
CA ASP A 84 10.33 -5.82 -1.12
C ASP A 84 9.45 -4.77 -0.44
N VAL A 85 8.34 -4.41 -1.09
CA VAL A 85 7.39 -3.43 -0.58
C VAL A 85 5.99 -3.98 -0.77
N ILE A 86 5.19 -3.96 0.29
CA ILE A 86 3.78 -4.34 0.21
C ILE A 86 2.96 -3.07 0.45
N VAL A 87 2.08 -2.74 -0.49
CA VAL A 87 1.24 -1.56 -0.41
C VAL A 87 -0.17 -1.96 -0.03
N HIS A 88 -0.68 -1.38 1.05
CA HIS A 88 -2.08 -1.55 1.47
C HIS A 88 -2.84 -0.29 1.10
N VAL A 89 -3.79 -0.42 0.18
CA VAL A 89 -4.64 0.69 -0.27
C VAL A 89 -6.04 0.44 0.25
N MET A 90 -6.56 1.35 1.06
CA MET A 90 -7.83 1.18 1.76
C MET A 90 -8.72 2.39 1.56
N ASN A 91 -10.06 2.18 1.61
CA ASN A 91 -10.96 3.31 1.74
C ASN A 91 -10.96 3.78 3.20
N GLU A 92 -11.67 4.87 3.50
CA GLU A 92 -11.66 5.45 4.84
C GLU A 92 -12.27 4.49 5.87
N GLU A 93 -13.31 3.78 5.49
CA GLU A 93 -13.97 2.84 6.37
C GLU A 93 -13.03 1.70 6.79
N ALA A 94 -12.33 1.11 5.83
CA ALA A 94 -11.38 0.04 6.12
C ALA A 94 -10.22 0.55 6.98
N ARG A 95 -9.75 1.77 6.72
CA ARG A 95 -8.66 2.37 7.50
C ARG A 95 -9.08 2.59 8.95
N ASN A 96 -10.31 3.04 9.16
CA ASN A 96 -10.85 3.23 10.50
C ASN A 96 -11.00 1.91 11.24
N CYS A 97 -11.43 0.85 10.55
CA CYS A 97 -11.51 -0.49 11.14
C CYS A 97 -10.15 -0.99 11.56
N LEU A 98 -9.13 -0.74 10.75
CA LEU A 98 -7.77 -1.15 11.07
C LEU A 98 -7.28 -0.47 12.35
N LEU A 99 -7.50 0.84 12.47
CA LEU A 99 -7.11 1.58 13.67
C LEU A 99 -7.86 1.10 14.89
N TYR A 100 -9.15 0.86 14.75
CA TYR A 100 -9.98 0.36 15.84
C TYR A 100 -9.50 -1.01 16.31
N THR A 101 -9.19 -1.89 15.38
CA THR A 101 -8.71 -3.23 15.70
C THR A 101 -7.38 -3.18 16.45
N SER A 102 -6.49 -2.27 16.05
CA SER A 102 -5.22 -2.08 16.75
C SER A 102 -5.43 -1.62 18.19
N ASP A 103 -6.34 -0.67 18.39
CA ASP A 103 -6.66 -0.18 19.74
C ASP A 103 -7.23 -1.29 20.60
N ALA A 104 -8.13 -2.09 20.06
CA ALA A 104 -8.72 -3.21 20.78
C ALA A 104 -7.67 -4.25 21.14
N ALA A 105 -6.69 -4.47 20.28
CA ALA A 105 -5.65 -5.45 20.53
C ALA A 105 -4.70 -5.01 21.64
N ASP A 106 -4.54 -3.72 21.82
CA ASP A 106 -3.66 -3.17 22.87
C ASP A 106 -4.26 -3.30 24.27
N GLU A 107 -5.54 -3.50 24.37
CA GLU A 107 -6.20 -3.68 25.64
C GLU A 107 -6.11 -5.12 26.13
#